data_d5e99a3186c67f347dfbe399a6740277
#
_entry.id   d5e99a3186c67f347dfbe399a6740277
#
_cell.length_a   1.000
_cell.length_b   1.000
_cell.length_c   1.000
_cell.angle_alpha   90.00
_cell.angle_beta   90.00
_cell.angle_gamma   90.00
#
_symmetry.space_group_name_H-M   'P 1'
#
loop_
_entity.id
_entity.type
_entity.pdbx_description
1 polymer ?
#
loop_
_entity_poly.entity_id
_entity_poly.type
_entity_poly.pdbx_seq_one_letter_code
_entity_poly.pdbx_strand_id
1 'polypeptide(L)'
;MTDIDEARKKAIEKMRKRQEKKYGGSQSDPTEFRVPRLDKNESNTYYFHILPPKTEDDLWFVRHGSHFLEKRVHHCPRAANLGDCPLCALGFNLLEETDDKKERSDISKKYLSRFRYAMNVKFTDDKVNGEWAGKIAWLSVSPTVYDIIDAAQYRDNEGDDPNEPQAHGDFWNPELSYIFQLKVTEKGGWNNYDQSKFLASKGRVDILKGDKISLEELEAKMFSLPEKAKLDSVDKDTLEDIALSMKHGPGYVKTESESSEKEEKKEEPKEEPKEEPKAEKE
;
A
#
# COMPACT_ATOMS: atom_id res chain seq x y z
N MET A 1 -41.91 -6.16 -11.14
CA MET A 1 -40.49 -5.98 -11.57
C MET A 1 -40.55 -5.72 -13.06
N THR A 2 -40.09 -4.57 -13.51
CA THR A 2 -40.23 -4.15 -14.90
C THR A 2 -39.08 -4.75 -15.74
N ASP A 3 -39.32 -5.02 -17.03
CA ASP A 3 -38.30 -5.53 -17.98
C ASP A 3 -36.97 -4.71 -17.97
N ILE A 4 -37.06 -3.46 -17.59
CA ILE A 4 -35.93 -2.55 -17.47
C ILE A 4 -35.03 -2.94 -16.30
N ASP A 5 -35.58 -3.40 -15.17
CA ASP A 5 -34.80 -3.81 -14.00
C ASP A 5 -34.05 -5.12 -14.26
N GLU A 6 -34.62 -6.03 -15.03
CA GLU A 6 -33.95 -7.26 -15.45
C GLU A 6 -32.82 -6.98 -16.46
N ALA A 7 -33.06 -6.11 -17.42
CA ALA A 7 -32.05 -5.71 -18.39
C ALA A 7 -30.86 -5.03 -17.70
N ARG A 8 -31.11 -4.19 -16.69
CA ARG A 8 -30.08 -3.52 -15.88
C ARG A 8 -29.28 -4.51 -15.04
N LYS A 9 -29.93 -5.48 -14.40
CA LYS A 9 -29.26 -6.57 -13.68
C LYS A 9 -28.36 -7.41 -14.59
N LYS A 10 -28.85 -7.80 -15.77
CA LYS A 10 -28.07 -8.55 -16.77
C LYS A 10 -26.87 -7.75 -17.29
N ALA A 11 -27.02 -6.44 -17.48
CA ALA A 11 -25.92 -5.56 -17.89
C ALA A 11 -24.83 -5.45 -16.81
N ILE A 12 -25.23 -5.27 -15.55
CA ILE A 12 -24.32 -5.23 -14.39
C ILE A 12 -23.57 -6.57 -14.24
N GLU A 13 -24.27 -7.68 -14.33
CA GLU A 13 -23.66 -9.02 -14.24
C GLU A 13 -22.70 -9.30 -15.40
N LYS A 14 -23.02 -8.84 -16.60
CA LYS A 14 -22.14 -8.95 -17.78
C LYS A 14 -20.88 -8.08 -17.63
N MET A 15 -20.99 -6.90 -17.04
CA MET A 15 -19.83 -6.05 -16.70
C MET A 15 -18.97 -6.70 -15.63
N ARG A 16 -19.56 -7.25 -14.57
CA ARG A 16 -18.86 -7.98 -13.51
C ARG A 16 -18.09 -9.17 -14.07
N LYS A 17 -18.72 -10.02 -14.90
CA LYS A 17 -18.05 -11.16 -15.55
C LYS A 17 -16.95 -10.75 -16.53
N ARG A 18 -17.06 -9.58 -17.17
CA ARG A 18 -15.98 -9.04 -18.01
C ARG A 18 -14.81 -8.55 -17.17
N GLN A 19 -15.04 -7.93 -16.03
CA GLN A 19 -14.00 -7.54 -15.09
C GLN A 19 -13.29 -8.77 -14.51
N GLU A 20 -14.01 -9.78 -14.08
CA GLU A 20 -13.46 -11.05 -13.57
C GLU A 20 -12.56 -11.75 -14.61
N LYS A 21 -12.96 -11.77 -15.90
CA LYS A 21 -12.14 -12.33 -17.00
C LYS A 21 -10.91 -11.49 -17.33
N LYS A 22 -10.98 -10.18 -17.20
CA LYS A 22 -9.90 -9.25 -17.59
C LYS A 22 -8.76 -9.21 -16.57
N TYR A 23 -9.02 -9.57 -15.32
CA TYR A 23 -8.06 -9.49 -14.22
C TYR A 23 -7.58 -10.85 -13.69
N GLY A 24 -7.79 -11.93 -14.45
CA GLY A 24 -7.20 -13.27 -14.20
C GLY A 24 -7.43 -13.78 -12.78
N GLY A 25 -8.29 -14.72 -12.64
CA GLY A 25 -8.56 -15.78 -11.66
C GLY A 25 -7.96 -15.82 -10.27
N SER A 26 -7.51 -14.74 -9.68
CA SER A 26 -7.36 -14.64 -8.23
C SER A 26 -8.76 -14.38 -7.67
N GLN A 27 -9.28 -15.29 -6.84
CA GLN A 27 -10.48 -15.02 -6.05
C GLN A 27 -10.24 -13.69 -5.33
N SER A 28 -10.98 -12.65 -5.75
CA SER A 28 -10.91 -11.35 -5.08
C SER A 28 -11.39 -11.54 -3.64
N ASP A 29 -10.57 -11.16 -2.68
CA ASP A 29 -10.98 -11.13 -1.28
C ASP A 29 -12.24 -10.23 -1.17
N PRO A 30 -13.38 -10.76 -0.73
CA PRO A 30 -14.62 -9.99 -0.65
C PRO A 30 -14.55 -8.86 0.39
N THR A 31 -13.53 -8.87 1.24
CA THR A 31 -13.29 -7.85 2.26
C THR A 31 -12.32 -6.76 1.80
N GLU A 32 -11.72 -6.93 0.61
CA GLU A 32 -10.83 -5.94 0.00
C GLU A 32 -11.62 -4.94 -0.84
N PHE A 33 -11.54 -3.67 -0.47
CA PHE A 33 -11.97 -2.62 -1.37
C PHE A 33 -10.88 -2.32 -2.40
N ARG A 34 -11.17 -2.60 -3.65
CA ARG A 34 -10.28 -2.28 -4.77
C ARG A 34 -10.82 -1.08 -5.53
N VAL A 35 -10.01 -0.02 -5.57
CA VAL A 35 -10.31 1.13 -6.42
C VAL A 35 -10.40 0.67 -7.87
N PRO A 36 -11.56 0.82 -8.54
CA PRO A 36 -11.70 0.41 -9.92
C PRO A 36 -10.80 1.23 -10.84
N ARG A 37 -10.34 0.62 -11.91
CA ARG A 37 -9.68 1.37 -12.98
C ARG A 37 -10.74 2.16 -13.73
N LEU A 38 -10.50 3.45 -13.86
CA LEU A 38 -11.41 4.36 -14.55
C LEU A 38 -11.16 4.35 -16.05
N ASP A 39 -12.22 4.52 -16.81
CA ASP A 39 -12.15 4.83 -18.23
C ASP A 39 -11.90 6.34 -18.43
N LYS A 40 -11.56 6.73 -19.67
CA LYS A 40 -11.20 8.12 -20.00
C LYS A 40 -12.32 9.09 -19.59
N ASN A 41 -11.94 10.14 -18.88
CA ASN A 41 -12.83 11.19 -18.37
C ASN A 41 -13.78 10.74 -17.25
N GLU A 42 -13.61 9.55 -16.68
CA GLU A 42 -14.37 9.13 -15.52
C GLU A 42 -13.73 9.66 -14.22
N SER A 43 -14.57 9.81 -13.21
CA SER A 43 -14.13 10.09 -11.85
C SER A 43 -15.04 9.40 -10.84
N ASN A 44 -14.42 8.90 -9.77
CA ASN A 44 -15.13 8.33 -8.63
C ASN A 44 -14.68 9.02 -7.35
N THR A 45 -15.56 9.06 -6.39
CA THR A 45 -15.27 9.60 -5.06
C THR A 45 -15.76 8.61 -4.01
N TYR A 46 -14.94 8.38 -2.98
CA TYR A 46 -15.28 7.52 -1.86
C TYR A 46 -14.98 8.27 -0.57
N TYR A 47 -15.79 8.02 0.46
CA TYR A 47 -15.67 8.64 1.77
C TYR A 47 -15.55 7.57 2.85
N PHE A 48 -14.47 7.60 3.60
CA PHE A 48 -14.22 6.65 4.67
C PHE A 48 -13.41 7.25 5.81
N HIS A 49 -13.47 6.58 6.95
CA HIS A 49 -12.60 6.79 8.09
C HIS A 49 -11.45 5.79 8.04
N ILE A 50 -10.24 6.24 8.35
CA ILE A 50 -9.10 5.34 8.56
C ILE A 50 -9.22 4.83 10.00
N LEU A 51 -9.09 3.52 10.18
CA LEU A 51 -9.25 2.89 11.48
C LEU A 51 -7.90 2.76 12.20
N PRO A 52 -7.91 2.64 13.55
CA PRO A 52 -6.70 2.48 14.34
C PRO A 52 -5.95 1.19 14.00
N PRO A 53 -4.71 1.02 14.49
CA PRO A 53 -4.07 -0.29 14.50
C PRO A 53 -4.92 -1.30 15.29
N LYS A 54 -4.87 -2.57 14.88
CA LYS A 54 -5.67 -3.62 15.53
C LYS A 54 -5.13 -4.01 16.89
N THR A 55 -3.81 -3.86 17.09
CA THR A 55 -3.11 -4.07 18.36
C THR A 55 -2.23 -2.86 18.65
N GLU A 56 -1.84 -2.68 19.91
CA GLU A 56 -0.98 -1.54 20.32
C GLU A 56 0.40 -1.55 19.65
N ASP A 57 0.90 -2.72 19.28
CA ASP A 57 2.20 -2.90 18.61
C ASP A 57 2.13 -2.71 17.10
N ASP A 58 0.93 -2.66 16.52
CA ASP A 58 0.73 -2.49 15.08
C ASP A 58 0.78 -1.01 14.67
N LEU A 59 1.01 -0.78 13.39
CA LEU A 59 0.76 0.52 12.76
C LEU A 59 -0.64 0.54 12.13
N TRP A 60 -1.21 1.73 11.93
CA TRP A 60 -2.49 1.89 11.23
C TRP A 60 -2.42 1.47 9.74
N PHE A 61 -1.22 1.14 9.26
CA PHE A 61 -0.97 0.64 7.91
C PHE A 61 0.08 -0.46 7.90
N VAL A 62 0.09 -1.26 6.83
CA VAL A 62 1.14 -2.23 6.53
C VAL A 62 1.67 -1.98 5.12
N ARG A 63 2.97 -1.75 5.02
CA ARG A 63 3.64 -1.63 3.72
C ARG A 63 3.87 -3.02 3.12
N HIS A 64 3.51 -3.18 1.88
CA HIS A 64 3.70 -4.44 1.14
C HIS A 64 4.00 -4.18 -0.34
N GLY A 65 4.34 -5.22 -1.05
CA GLY A 65 4.55 -5.17 -2.49
C GLY A 65 4.89 -6.53 -3.06
N SER A 66 4.85 -6.63 -4.38
CA SER A 66 5.06 -7.91 -5.04
C SER A 66 5.80 -7.74 -6.37
N HIS A 67 6.49 -8.79 -6.76
CA HIS A 67 6.99 -9.02 -8.11
C HIS A 67 6.01 -9.92 -8.86
N PHE A 68 5.79 -9.63 -10.13
CA PHE A 68 4.98 -10.49 -10.98
C PHE A 68 5.86 -11.12 -12.04
N LEU A 69 6.22 -12.38 -11.83
CA LEU A 69 7.15 -13.12 -12.65
C LEU A 69 6.52 -14.46 -13.05
N GLU A 70 6.74 -14.90 -14.28
CA GLU A 70 6.26 -16.20 -14.78
C GLU A 70 4.76 -16.47 -14.49
N LYS A 71 3.93 -15.42 -14.55
CA LYS A 71 2.49 -15.47 -14.23
C LYS A 71 2.19 -15.77 -12.76
N ARG A 72 3.16 -15.65 -11.87
CA ARG A 72 3.02 -15.81 -10.42
C ARG A 72 3.31 -14.51 -9.69
N VAL A 73 2.73 -14.38 -8.51
CA VAL A 73 2.96 -13.26 -7.59
C VAL A 73 3.93 -13.73 -6.52
N HIS A 74 5.04 -13.01 -6.35
CA HIS A 74 6.03 -13.24 -5.31
C HIS A 74 6.08 -12.01 -4.41
N HIS A 75 5.81 -12.18 -3.11
CA HIS A 75 5.81 -11.07 -2.16
C HIS A 75 7.23 -10.59 -1.89
N CYS A 76 7.43 -9.29 -1.90
CA CYS A 76 8.75 -8.67 -1.80
C CYS A 76 9.13 -8.39 -0.33
N PRO A 77 10.21 -8.97 0.22
CA PRO A 77 10.64 -8.71 1.58
C PRO A 77 11.00 -7.24 1.81
N ARG A 78 11.66 -6.58 0.86
CA ARG A 78 12.01 -5.16 0.95
C ARG A 78 10.76 -4.27 1.02
N ALA A 79 9.73 -4.59 0.25
CA ALA A 79 8.47 -3.85 0.30
C ALA A 79 7.75 -4.02 1.65
N ALA A 80 7.90 -5.16 2.28
CA ALA A 80 7.30 -5.50 3.57
C ALA A 80 8.15 -5.08 4.79
N ASN A 81 9.29 -4.41 4.61
CA ASN A 81 10.28 -4.13 5.67
C ASN A 81 10.86 -5.38 6.37
N LEU A 82 10.85 -6.53 5.67
CA LEU A 82 11.38 -7.81 6.17
C LEU A 82 12.84 -8.06 5.73
N GLY A 83 13.53 -7.02 5.29
CA GLY A 83 14.93 -7.05 4.83
C GLY A 83 15.08 -6.98 3.32
N ASP A 84 16.28 -7.30 2.84
CA ASP A 84 16.64 -7.17 1.43
C ASP A 84 15.90 -8.15 0.54
N CYS A 85 15.66 -7.71 -0.69
CA CYS A 85 15.05 -8.53 -1.74
C CYS A 85 16.07 -8.78 -2.86
N PRO A 86 16.41 -10.05 -3.16
CA PRO A 86 17.38 -10.38 -4.20
C PRO A 86 17.01 -9.84 -5.58
N LEU A 87 15.74 -9.89 -5.95
CA LEU A 87 15.25 -9.33 -7.22
C LEU A 87 15.36 -7.81 -7.29
N CYS A 88 15.01 -7.11 -6.21
CA CYS A 88 15.19 -5.67 -6.17
C CYS A 88 16.67 -5.29 -6.24
N ALA A 89 17.55 -6.02 -5.53
CA ALA A 89 18.99 -5.80 -5.58
C ALA A 89 19.54 -5.98 -7.00
N LEU A 90 19.15 -7.07 -7.69
CA LEU A 90 19.52 -7.27 -9.10
C LEU A 90 19.00 -6.11 -9.97
N GLY A 91 17.75 -5.68 -9.77
CA GLY A 91 17.18 -4.56 -10.53
C GLY A 91 17.91 -3.24 -10.31
N PHE A 92 18.34 -2.94 -9.08
CA PHE A 92 19.14 -1.72 -8.79
C PHE A 92 20.50 -1.79 -9.44
N ASN A 93 21.23 -2.90 -9.36
CA ASN A 93 22.52 -3.06 -10.03
C ASN A 93 22.39 -2.83 -11.54
N LEU A 94 21.36 -3.42 -12.19
CA LEU A 94 21.12 -3.19 -13.61
C LEU A 94 20.77 -1.73 -13.94
N LEU A 95 20.09 -1.02 -13.03
CA LEU A 95 19.81 0.42 -13.21
C LEU A 95 21.04 1.31 -13.10
N GLU A 96 22.07 0.88 -12.37
CA GLU A 96 23.35 1.57 -12.29
C GLU A 96 24.21 1.37 -13.56
N GLU A 97 24.00 0.26 -14.29
CA GLU A 97 24.74 -0.08 -15.50
C GLU A 97 24.23 0.61 -16.77
N THR A 98 23.04 1.26 -16.73
CA THR A 98 22.44 1.88 -17.92
C THR A 98 21.86 3.27 -17.64
N ASP A 99 22.09 4.19 -18.58
CA ASP A 99 21.50 5.54 -18.60
C ASP A 99 20.32 5.66 -19.57
N ASP A 100 20.06 4.64 -20.39
CA ASP A 100 18.96 4.65 -21.34
C ASP A 100 17.60 4.62 -20.62
N LYS A 101 16.77 5.64 -20.87
CA LYS A 101 15.47 5.82 -20.19
C LYS A 101 14.49 4.67 -20.44
N LYS A 102 14.52 4.09 -21.64
CA LYS A 102 13.61 3.00 -21.99
C LYS A 102 14.05 1.73 -21.29
N GLU A 103 15.32 1.42 -21.33
CA GLU A 103 15.92 0.27 -20.64
C GLU A 103 15.70 0.36 -19.13
N ARG A 104 15.96 1.51 -18.49
CA ARG A 104 15.66 1.77 -17.07
C ARG A 104 14.18 1.53 -16.74
N SER A 105 13.27 1.96 -17.62
CA SER A 105 11.83 1.71 -17.42
C SER A 105 11.50 0.21 -17.47
N ASP A 106 12.11 -0.52 -18.38
CA ASP A 106 11.86 -1.95 -18.54
C ASP A 106 12.48 -2.77 -17.39
N ILE A 107 13.69 -2.41 -16.94
CA ILE A 107 14.32 -2.98 -15.73
C ILE A 107 13.43 -2.74 -14.52
N SER A 108 12.98 -1.50 -14.30
CA SER A 108 12.13 -1.16 -13.16
C SER A 108 10.82 -1.96 -13.16
N LYS A 109 10.19 -2.13 -14.31
CA LYS A 109 8.95 -2.92 -14.44
C LYS A 109 9.16 -4.40 -14.17
N LYS A 110 10.32 -4.94 -14.56
CA LYS A 110 10.61 -6.36 -14.50
C LYS A 110 11.13 -6.81 -13.14
N TYR A 111 12.01 -6.01 -12.53
CA TYR A 111 12.75 -6.43 -11.34
C TYR A 111 12.30 -5.73 -10.06
N LEU A 112 11.79 -4.49 -10.12
CA LEU A 112 11.44 -3.78 -8.91
C LEU A 112 10.00 -4.04 -8.48
N SER A 113 9.80 -4.30 -7.20
CA SER A 113 8.46 -4.37 -6.62
C SER A 113 7.85 -2.97 -6.52
N ARG A 114 6.54 -2.88 -6.67
CA ARG A 114 5.77 -1.67 -6.39
C ARG A 114 5.28 -1.70 -4.97
N PHE A 115 5.58 -0.66 -4.23
CA PHE A 115 5.07 -0.51 -2.88
C PHE A 115 3.59 -0.15 -2.88
N ARG A 116 2.91 -0.68 -1.89
CA ARG A 116 1.54 -0.36 -1.56
C ARG A 116 1.39 -0.36 -0.04
N TYR A 117 0.33 0.25 0.43
CA TYR A 117 0.03 0.37 1.85
C TYR A 117 -1.37 -0.15 2.10
N ALA A 118 -1.48 -1.19 2.93
CA ALA A 118 -2.75 -1.76 3.35
C ALA A 118 -3.19 -1.08 4.64
N MET A 119 -4.47 -0.74 4.75
CA MET A 119 -5.06 -0.12 5.94
C MET A 119 -6.50 -0.59 6.12
N ASN A 120 -6.98 -0.61 7.37
CA ASN A 120 -8.38 -0.81 7.68
C ASN A 120 -9.13 0.51 7.52
N VAL A 121 -10.28 0.47 6.87
CA VAL A 121 -11.14 1.63 6.66
C VAL A 121 -12.59 1.31 6.96
N LYS A 122 -13.33 2.30 7.45
CA LYS A 122 -14.78 2.22 7.58
C LYS A 122 -15.41 3.25 6.64
N PHE A 123 -16.15 2.77 5.66
CA PHE A 123 -16.89 3.63 4.74
C PHE A 123 -18.02 4.36 5.46
N THR A 124 -18.23 5.62 5.12
CA THR A 124 -19.41 6.37 5.58
C THR A 124 -20.69 5.80 4.95
N ASP A 125 -21.85 6.10 5.55
CA ASP A 125 -23.15 5.68 5.01
C ASP A 125 -23.56 6.45 3.74
N ASP A 126 -22.68 7.28 3.19
CA ASP A 126 -22.94 8.02 1.98
C ASP A 126 -23.21 7.08 0.79
N LYS A 127 -24.31 7.34 0.08
CA LYS A 127 -24.75 6.53 -1.06
C LYS A 127 -23.72 6.46 -2.19
N VAL A 128 -22.80 7.43 -2.27
CA VAL A 128 -21.70 7.42 -3.25
C VAL A 128 -20.75 6.24 -3.06
N ASN A 129 -20.65 5.70 -1.85
CA ASN A 129 -19.87 4.51 -1.53
C ASN A 129 -20.49 3.20 -2.08
N GLY A 130 -21.71 3.26 -2.61
CA GLY A 130 -22.39 2.11 -3.21
C GLY A 130 -22.58 0.96 -2.22
N GLU A 131 -22.14 -0.23 -2.60
CA GLU A 131 -22.24 -1.44 -1.77
C GLU A 131 -21.34 -1.40 -0.51
N TRP A 132 -20.38 -0.48 -0.44
CA TRP A 132 -19.46 -0.33 0.69
C TRP A 132 -19.99 0.60 1.78
N ALA A 133 -21.11 1.31 1.55
CA ALA A 133 -21.68 2.22 2.54
C ALA A 133 -21.83 1.54 3.90
N GLY A 134 -21.31 2.14 4.96
CA GLY A 134 -21.33 1.65 6.35
C GLY A 134 -20.45 0.43 6.64
N LYS A 135 -19.76 -0.14 5.67
CA LYS A 135 -18.96 -1.35 5.86
C LYS A 135 -17.51 -1.05 6.25
N ILE A 136 -16.92 -1.99 6.98
CA ILE A 136 -15.47 -2.06 7.21
C ILE A 136 -14.86 -2.90 6.10
N ALA A 137 -13.75 -2.40 5.55
CA ALA A 137 -12.95 -3.09 4.54
C ALA A 137 -11.47 -2.87 4.81
N TRP A 138 -10.62 -3.70 4.23
CA TRP A 138 -9.23 -3.34 4.08
C TRP A 138 -9.00 -2.78 2.66
N LEU A 139 -8.11 -1.79 2.58
CA LEU A 139 -7.84 -1.04 1.36
C LEU A 139 -6.34 -1.02 1.11
N SER A 140 -5.92 -1.37 -0.11
CA SER A 140 -4.52 -1.26 -0.53
C SER A 140 -4.36 -0.05 -1.45
N VAL A 141 -3.65 0.97 -0.98
CA VAL A 141 -3.42 2.24 -1.68
C VAL A 141 -2.04 2.35 -2.28
N SER A 142 -1.90 3.25 -3.26
CA SER A 142 -0.60 3.64 -3.82
C SER A 142 0.19 4.51 -2.83
N PRO A 143 1.53 4.63 -3.00
CA PRO A 143 2.33 5.60 -2.24
C PRO A 143 1.74 7.01 -2.27
N THR A 144 1.28 7.50 -3.40
CA THR A 144 0.67 8.83 -3.53
C THR A 144 -0.49 9.06 -2.55
N VAL A 145 -1.38 8.08 -2.39
CA VAL A 145 -2.50 8.20 -1.43
C VAL A 145 -1.98 8.11 0.00
N TYR A 146 -1.03 7.22 0.26
CA TYR A 146 -0.38 7.09 1.56
C TYR A 146 0.30 8.40 1.96
N ASP A 147 1.07 9.02 1.06
CA ASP A 147 1.79 10.27 1.30
C ASP A 147 0.84 11.43 1.64
N ILE A 148 -0.35 11.48 1.01
CA ILE A 148 -1.40 12.46 1.35
C ILE A 148 -1.91 12.24 2.77
N ILE A 149 -2.11 10.98 3.18
CA ILE A 149 -2.60 10.63 4.51
C ILE A 149 -1.51 10.87 5.55
N ASP A 150 -0.28 10.45 5.28
CA ASP A 150 0.85 10.58 6.18
C ASP A 150 1.24 12.05 6.42
N ALA A 151 1.28 12.84 5.35
CA ALA A 151 1.52 14.28 5.46
C ALA A 151 0.49 14.98 6.35
N ALA A 152 -0.73 14.48 6.40
CA ALA A 152 -1.76 14.99 7.26
C ALA A 152 -1.47 14.74 8.76
N GLN A 153 -0.68 13.74 9.10
CA GLN A 153 -0.29 13.43 10.48
C GLN A 153 0.72 14.45 11.05
N TYR A 154 1.59 15.00 10.19
CA TYR A 154 2.75 15.78 10.58
C TYR A 154 2.67 17.27 10.21
N ARG A 155 1.53 17.75 9.72
CA ARG A 155 1.39 19.19 9.43
C ARG A 155 1.51 20.00 10.71
N ASP A 156 2.58 20.77 10.80
CA ASP A 156 2.76 21.78 11.82
C ASP A 156 1.81 22.95 11.57
N ASN A 157 1.23 23.45 12.64
CA ASN A 157 0.21 24.53 12.62
C ASN A 157 0.78 25.92 12.30
N GLU A 158 2.08 26.06 12.05
CA GLU A 158 2.73 27.34 11.78
C GLU A 158 2.67 27.68 10.29
N GLY A 159 1.71 28.51 9.90
CA GLY A 159 1.64 29.13 8.58
C GLY A 159 0.57 28.61 7.64
N ASP A 160 -0.28 27.68 8.07
CA ASP A 160 -1.40 27.19 7.27
C ASP A 160 -2.55 28.20 7.22
N ASP A 161 -3.24 28.27 6.08
CA ASP A 161 -4.46 29.04 5.91
C ASP A 161 -5.45 28.67 7.03
N PRO A 162 -5.93 29.63 7.86
CA PRO A 162 -6.89 29.37 8.92
C PRO A 162 -8.22 28.77 8.41
N ASN A 163 -8.45 28.82 7.11
CA ASN A 163 -9.60 28.19 6.45
C ASN A 163 -9.31 26.80 5.91
N GLU A 164 -8.05 26.37 5.86
CA GLU A 164 -7.71 24.97 5.59
C GLU A 164 -7.72 24.21 6.92
N PRO A 165 -8.60 23.23 7.03
CA PRO A 165 -8.68 22.42 8.22
C PRO A 165 -7.40 21.64 8.40
N GLN A 166 -6.74 21.89 9.49
CA GLN A 166 -5.48 21.28 9.87
C GLN A 166 -5.67 19.79 10.06
N ALA A 167 -4.80 19.05 9.47
CA ALA A 167 -4.68 17.64 9.73
C ALA A 167 -4.02 17.42 11.07
N HIS A 168 -4.24 16.34 11.69
CA HIS A 168 -4.32 16.31 13.07
C HIS A 168 -3.96 14.95 13.59
N GLY A 169 -2.78 14.82 14.12
CA GLY A 169 -2.23 13.74 14.90
C GLY A 169 -2.98 12.39 14.79
N ASP A 170 -4.03 12.26 15.49
CA ASP A 170 -4.74 11.00 15.67
C ASP A 170 -5.96 10.84 14.76
N PHE A 171 -5.84 11.07 13.44
CA PHE A 171 -6.96 10.95 12.51
C PHE A 171 -7.61 9.55 12.49
N TRP A 172 -6.89 8.53 12.95
CA TRP A 172 -7.37 7.16 13.12
C TRP A 172 -8.07 6.90 14.46
N ASN A 173 -8.07 7.85 15.40
CA ASN A 173 -8.78 7.70 16.65
C ASN A 173 -10.29 7.58 16.36
N PRO A 174 -10.95 6.46 16.73
CA PRO A 174 -12.34 6.23 16.35
C PRO A 174 -13.33 7.16 17.05
N GLU A 175 -12.97 7.80 18.17
CA GLU A 175 -13.78 8.82 18.85
C GLU A 175 -13.64 10.21 18.22
N LEU A 176 -12.54 10.44 17.49
CA LEU A 176 -12.17 11.75 16.95
C LEU A 176 -11.75 11.67 15.48
N SER A 177 -12.29 10.72 14.74
CA SER A 177 -11.87 10.43 13.37
C SER A 177 -12.30 11.52 12.37
N TYR A 178 -11.49 11.70 11.35
CA TYR A 178 -11.82 12.53 10.18
C TYR A 178 -12.26 11.68 9.00
N ILE A 179 -13.16 12.23 8.19
CA ILE A 179 -13.53 11.60 6.92
C ILE A 179 -12.44 11.89 5.89
N PHE A 180 -11.87 10.85 5.32
CA PHE A 180 -11.00 10.95 4.15
C PHE A 180 -11.83 10.82 2.87
N GLN A 181 -11.66 11.78 1.97
CA GLN A 181 -12.21 11.76 0.61
C GLN A 181 -11.16 11.17 -0.33
N LEU A 182 -11.37 9.97 -0.82
CA LEU A 182 -10.57 9.40 -1.90
C LEU A 182 -11.19 9.81 -3.24
N LYS A 183 -10.60 10.81 -3.87
CA LYS A 183 -11.01 11.28 -5.20
C LYS A 183 -10.15 10.61 -6.26
N VAL A 184 -10.78 9.84 -7.12
CA VAL A 184 -10.09 9.11 -8.21
C VAL A 184 -10.50 9.73 -9.52
N THR A 185 -9.53 10.13 -10.32
CA THR A 185 -9.73 10.65 -11.68
C THR A 185 -8.84 9.87 -12.64
N GLU A 186 -9.22 9.80 -13.90
CA GLU A 186 -8.34 9.24 -14.92
C GLU A 186 -7.39 10.33 -15.47
N LYS A 187 -6.08 9.99 -15.56
CA LYS A 187 -5.06 10.84 -16.18
C LYS A 187 -4.04 9.98 -16.93
N GLY A 188 -4.02 10.10 -18.25
CA GLY A 188 -3.07 9.37 -19.08
C GLY A 188 -3.21 7.85 -19.06
N GLY A 189 -4.42 7.34 -18.90
CA GLY A 189 -4.72 5.89 -18.82
C GLY A 189 -4.53 5.29 -17.42
N TRP A 190 -4.29 6.11 -16.38
CA TRP A 190 -4.05 5.68 -15.00
C TRP A 190 -4.97 6.40 -14.02
N ASN A 191 -5.25 5.75 -12.89
CA ASN A 191 -5.93 6.40 -11.78
C ASN A 191 -5.01 7.45 -11.16
N ASN A 192 -5.51 8.66 -11.01
CA ASN A 192 -4.88 9.80 -10.36
C ASN A 192 -5.63 10.13 -9.08
N TYR A 193 -4.92 10.46 -7.99
CA TYR A 193 -5.44 10.67 -6.65
C TYR A 193 -5.14 12.06 -6.07
N ASP A 194 -4.58 12.98 -6.86
CA ASP A 194 -4.07 14.29 -6.42
C ASP A 194 -5.12 15.16 -5.72
N GLN A 195 -6.42 14.88 -5.94
CA GLN A 195 -7.54 15.60 -5.33
C GLN A 195 -8.08 14.93 -4.05
N SER A 196 -7.42 13.87 -3.58
CA SER A 196 -7.80 13.22 -2.33
C SER A 196 -7.38 14.06 -1.13
N LYS A 197 -8.21 14.09 -0.07
CA LYS A 197 -7.94 14.90 1.12
C LYS A 197 -8.80 14.52 2.31
N PHE A 198 -8.43 14.95 3.49
CA PHE A 198 -9.33 14.94 4.64
C PHE A 198 -10.39 16.04 4.52
N LEU A 199 -11.62 15.74 4.93
CA LEU A 199 -12.74 16.68 4.92
C LEU A 199 -12.90 17.29 6.31
N ALA A 200 -12.01 18.17 6.68
CA ALA A 200 -12.07 18.80 7.99
C ALA A 200 -13.25 19.76 8.15
N SER A 201 -13.83 20.29 7.06
CA SER A 201 -15.07 21.05 7.10
C SER A 201 -16.27 20.28 7.67
N LYS A 202 -16.22 18.94 7.68
CA LYS A 202 -17.23 18.09 8.32
C LYS A 202 -16.95 17.82 9.81
N GLY A 203 -15.84 18.34 10.33
CA GLY A 203 -15.44 18.15 11.72
C GLY A 203 -15.00 16.72 12.03
N ARG A 204 -14.69 16.50 13.30
CA ARG A 204 -14.39 15.17 13.84
C ARG A 204 -15.67 14.37 14.05
N VAL A 205 -15.61 13.08 13.80
CA VAL A 205 -16.73 12.15 13.93
C VAL A 205 -16.36 11.08 14.94
N ASP A 206 -17.21 10.87 15.92
CA ASP A 206 -17.14 9.73 16.83
C ASP A 206 -17.83 8.53 16.17
N ILE A 207 -17.03 7.61 15.64
CA ILE A 207 -17.50 6.41 14.95
C ILE A 207 -18.17 5.46 15.94
N LEU A 208 -17.63 5.32 17.15
CA LEU A 208 -18.12 4.38 18.16
C LEU A 208 -19.53 4.80 18.61
N LYS A 209 -19.72 6.08 18.87
CA LYS A 209 -21.01 6.65 19.26
C LYS A 209 -22.02 6.61 18.11
N GLY A 210 -21.56 6.91 16.90
CA GLY A 210 -22.40 6.87 15.70
C GLY A 210 -22.97 5.48 15.44
N ASP A 211 -22.13 4.45 15.54
CA ASP A 211 -22.51 3.03 15.31
C ASP A 211 -23.07 2.35 16.57
N LYS A 212 -22.98 2.99 17.73
CA LYS A 212 -23.36 2.41 19.05
C LYS A 212 -22.62 1.10 19.33
N ILE A 213 -21.33 1.06 19.06
CA ILE A 213 -20.44 -0.10 19.28
C ILE A 213 -19.30 0.29 20.23
N SER A 214 -18.71 -0.69 20.90
CA SER A 214 -17.48 -0.50 21.68
C SER A 214 -16.24 -0.53 20.77
N LEU A 215 -15.09 -0.09 21.31
CA LEU A 215 -13.81 -0.21 20.61
C LEU A 215 -13.48 -1.68 20.33
N GLU A 216 -13.68 -2.57 21.30
CA GLU A 216 -13.45 -4.00 21.14
C GLU A 216 -14.31 -4.63 20.04
N GLU A 217 -15.58 -4.19 19.90
CA GLU A 217 -16.45 -4.63 18.81
C GLU A 217 -15.99 -4.10 17.44
N LEU A 218 -15.41 -2.90 17.39
CA LEU A 218 -14.79 -2.35 16.19
C LEU A 218 -13.56 -3.17 15.80
N GLU A 219 -12.65 -3.40 16.75
CA GLU A 219 -11.41 -4.18 16.55
C GLU A 219 -11.71 -5.62 16.11
N ALA A 220 -12.74 -6.25 16.68
CA ALA A 220 -13.18 -7.58 16.27
C ALA A 220 -13.62 -7.65 14.80
N LYS A 221 -14.11 -6.55 14.23
CA LYS A 221 -14.50 -6.45 12.81
C LYS A 221 -13.36 -6.05 11.88
N MET A 222 -12.23 -5.58 12.43
CA MET A 222 -11.06 -5.18 11.65
C MET A 222 -10.25 -6.39 11.19
N PHE A 223 -9.54 -6.22 10.08
CA PHE A 223 -8.72 -7.27 9.48
C PHE A 223 -7.29 -7.21 9.99
N SER A 224 -6.64 -8.38 10.11
CA SER A 224 -5.20 -8.46 10.29
C SER A 224 -4.51 -8.01 8.98
N LEU A 225 -3.94 -6.82 8.98
CA LEU A 225 -3.28 -6.26 7.80
C LEU A 225 -2.05 -7.07 7.35
N PRO A 226 -1.21 -7.62 8.26
CA PRO A 226 -0.12 -8.52 7.87
C PRO A 226 -0.61 -9.76 7.10
N GLU A 227 -1.69 -10.40 7.56
CA GLU A 227 -2.31 -11.55 6.87
C GLU A 227 -2.89 -11.15 5.51
N LYS A 228 -3.62 -10.02 5.44
CA LYS A 228 -4.20 -9.52 4.20
C LYS A 228 -3.13 -9.12 3.18
N ALA A 229 -2.04 -8.53 3.64
CA ALA A 229 -0.87 -8.21 2.83
C ALA A 229 0.00 -9.43 2.52
N LYS A 230 -0.32 -10.61 3.09
CA LYS A 230 0.39 -11.89 2.90
C LYS A 230 1.88 -11.79 3.26
N LEU A 231 2.21 -11.12 4.35
CA LEU A 231 3.60 -10.95 4.77
C LEU A 231 4.25 -12.28 5.15
N ASP A 232 3.48 -13.25 5.68
CA ASP A 232 3.95 -14.59 6.02
C ASP A 232 4.32 -15.45 4.80
N SER A 233 3.90 -15.03 3.60
CA SER A 233 4.18 -15.73 2.35
C SER A 233 5.40 -15.19 1.59
N VAL A 234 6.24 -14.40 2.25
CA VAL A 234 7.51 -13.92 1.70
C VAL A 234 8.52 -15.06 1.69
N ASP A 235 8.87 -15.52 0.50
CA ASP A 235 9.83 -16.60 0.27
C ASP A 235 11.09 -16.02 -0.37
N LYS A 236 12.12 -15.80 0.47
CA LYS A 236 13.39 -15.21 0.04
C LYS A 236 14.22 -16.17 -0.80
N ASP A 237 14.16 -17.47 -0.51
CA ASP A 237 14.94 -18.48 -1.21
C ASP A 237 14.46 -18.61 -2.66
N THR A 238 13.15 -18.72 -2.86
CA THR A 238 12.56 -18.67 -4.21
C THR A 238 12.93 -17.39 -4.97
N LEU A 239 12.95 -16.24 -4.30
CA LEU A 239 13.34 -14.97 -4.94
C LEU A 239 14.83 -14.93 -5.29
N GLU A 240 15.70 -15.55 -4.49
CA GLU A 240 17.11 -15.68 -4.78
C GLU A 240 17.35 -16.59 -6.00
N ASP A 241 16.71 -17.75 -6.06
CA ASP A 241 16.78 -18.68 -7.19
C ASP A 241 16.33 -18.03 -8.50
N ILE A 242 15.23 -17.27 -8.45
CA ILE A 242 14.74 -16.52 -9.60
C ILE A 242 15.76 -15.45 -10.03
N ALA A 243 16.32 -14.69 -9.07
CA ALA A 243 17.31 -13.66 -9.37
C ALA A 243 18.58 -14.24 -10.00
N LEU A 244 19.08 -15.37 -9.48
CA LEU A 244 20.22 -16.09 -10.03
C LEU A 244 19.93 -16.62 -11.44
N SER A 245 18.77 -17.24 -11.64
CA SER A 245 18.35 -17.70 -12.96
C SER A 245 18.22 -16.56 -13.97
N MET A 246 17.75 -15.40 -13.55
CA MET A 246 17.66 -14.21 -14.41
C MET A 246 19.03 -13.60 -14.73
N LYS A 247 19.99 -13.69 -13.82
CA LYS A 247 21.36 -13.19 -14.00
C LYS A 247 22.22 -14.10 -14.86
N HIS A 248 22.14 -15.40 -14.65
CA HIS A 248 23.07 -16.38 -15.23
C HIS A 248 22.42 -17.31 -16.26
N GLY A 249 21.10 -17.23 -16.44
CA GLY A 249 20.33 -18.08 -17.34
C GLY A 249 19.61 -19.24 -16.62
N PRO A 250 18.61 -19.86 -17.30
CA PRO A 250 17.83 -20.95 -16.72
C PRO A 250 18.72 -22.18 -16.43
N GLY A 251 18.52 -22.78 -15.25
CA GLY A 251 19.27 -23.96 -14.80
C GLY A 251 20.57 -23.65 -14.06
N TYR A 252 20.89 -22.38 -13.77
CA TYR A 252 22.03 -22.06 -12.93
C TYR A 252 21.81 -22.60 -11.52
N VAL A 253 22.81 -23.34 -11.02
CA VAL A 253 22.85 -23.84 -9.64
C VAL A 253 24.01 -23.16 -8.94
N LYS A 254 23.74 -22.55 -7.79
CA LYS A 254 24.73 -21.88 -6.95
C LYS A 254 25.81 -22.88 -6.53
N THR A 255 27.05 -22.57 -6.82
CA THR A 255 28.18 -23.41 -6.38
C THR A 255 28.53 -23.09 -4.92
N GLU A 256 28.97 -24.12 -4.15
CA GLU A 256 29.28 -23.97 -2.71
C GLU A 256 30.34 -22.88 -2.43
N SER A 257 31.19 -22.55 -3.40
CA SER A 257 32.20 -21.48 -3.28
C SER A 257 31.63 -20.06 -3.21
N GLU A 258 30.44 -19.83 -3.79
CA GLU A 258 29.79 -18.51 -3.76
C GLU A 258 29.01 -18.25 -2.45
N SER A 259 28.79 -19.30 -1.64
CA SER A 259 28.14 -19.17 -0.33
C SER A 259 29.08 -18.64 0.75
N SER A 260 30.39 -18.91 0.63
CA SER A 260 31.42 -18.51 1.63
C SER A 260 31.87 -17.05 1.53
N GLU A 261 31.82 -16.43 0.35
CA GLU A 261 32.25 -15.02 0.20
C GLU A 261 31.28 -14.00 0.83
N LYS A 262 30.02 -14.36 1.10
CA LYS A 262 29.05 -13.45 1.73
C LYS A 262 29.16 -13.41 3.25
N GLU A 263 29.70 -14.43 3.90
CA GLU A 263 29.89 -14.46 5.36
C GLU A 263 31.12 -13.65 5.80
N GLU A 264 32.20 -13.62 5.02
CA GLU A 264 33.40 -12.88 5.38
C GLU A 264 33.27 -11.34 5.28
N LYS A 265 32.32 -10.83 4.50
CA LYS A 265 32.11 -9.37 4.37
C LYS A 265 31.26 -8.73 5.48
N LYS A 266 30.76 -9.51 6.44
CA LYS A 266 29.92 -9.01 7.55
C LYS A 266 30.66 -8.68 8.83
N GLU A 267 31.97 -8.95 8.94
CA GLU A 267 32.79 -8.71 10.13
C GLU A 267 33.91 -7.72 9.86
N GLU A 268 33.63 -6.49 9.43
CA GLU A 268 34.54 -5.36 9.69
C GLU A 268 34.07 -4.65 10.96
N PRO A 269 34.90 -4.57 12.02
CA PRO A 269 34.57 -3.85 13.25
C PRO A 269 34.51 -2.35 12.96
N LYS A 270 33.38 -1.73 13.34
CA LYS A 270 33.27 -0.27 13.39
C LYS A 270 34.36 0.25 14.32
N GLU A 271 35.36 0.98 13.79
CA GLU A 271 36.23 1.80 14.59
C GLU A 271 35.44 2.86 15.36
N GLU A 272 35.56 2.83 16.68
CA GLU A 272 35.01 3.87 17.55
C GLU A 272 35.69 5.21 17.24
N PRO A 273 34.95 6.33 17.20
CA PRO A 273 35.55 7.65 17.06
C PRO A 273 36.38 7.99 18.32
N LYS A 274 37.67 8.20 18.16
CA LYS A 274 38.54 8.74 19.21
C LYS A 274 38.05 10.13 19.59
N GLU A 275 37.68 10.32 20.86
CA GLU A 275 37.47 11.63 21.49
C GLU A 275 38.75 12.47 21.42
N GLU A 276 38.66 13.63 20.80
CA GLU A 276 39.69 14.65 20.88
C GLU A 276 39.63 15.36 22.24
N PRO A 277 40.79 15.62 22.90
CA PRO A 277 40.82 16.31 24.20
C PRO A 277 40.51 17.81 24.02
N LYS A 278 39.54 18.31 24.78
CA LYS A 278 39.22 19.73 24.91
C LYS A 278 40.43 20.46 25.50
N ALA A 279 40.98 21.41 24.72
CA ALA A 279 41.96 22.38 25.20
C ALA A 279 41.24 23.40 26.12
N GLU A 280 41.70 23.48 27.36
CA GLU A 280 41.42 24.58 28.27
C GLU A 280 42.08 25.86 27.70
N LYS A 281 41.36 26.93 27.66
CA LYS A 281 41.88 28.30 27.52
C LYS A 281 41.57 29.08 28.78
N GLU A 282 42.66 29.60 29.37
CA GLU A 282 42.67 30.64 30.39
C GLU A 282 41.92 31.93 29.97
#